data_84765ca6ab0397e8a9b22dbfb98f5bb4
#
_entry.id   84765ca6ab0397e8a9b22dbfb98f5bb4
#
_cell.length_a   1.000
_cell.length_b   1.000
_cell.length_c   1.000
_cell.angle_alpha   90.00
_cell.angle_beta   90.00
_cell.angle_gamma   90.00
#
_symmetry.space_group_name_H-M   'P 1'
#
loop_
_entity.id
_entity.type
_entity.pdbx_description
1 polymer ?
#
loop_
_entity_poly.entity_id
_entity_poly.type
_entity_poly.pdbx_seq_one_letter_code
_entity_poly.pdbx_strand_id
1 'polypeptide(L)'
;GSITGAPKISTMAIIKATEKTARGVYCGTVGICLPDQRRIFNVAIRTIQLEGKKAIYGVGGGITWDSTWKSEYIETQQKSAVLYRKNPRFDLISTGKVTDGQLTLQEQHLQRLTEAAGYFAYPFDQDTLEQELEETCAQLDKGQDYRLRISLKKDGSIGLSAAPLLPLTETFRKAKLVEQTANLAQPFTYFKTSHRPHLTLEQQEQIYYNAQGQLLETSIGNLLLELDGKLYTPPAELGLLKGIYRQQLLDKGQVTEKVLTLADLAQAEKIYACNAVRGLYELEIED
;
A
#
# COMPACT_ATOMS: atom_id res chain seq x y z
N GLY A 1 -27.57 17.76 -16.43
CA GLY A 1 -28.60 17.80 -15.37
C GLY A 1 -27.98 17.59 -13.99
N SER A 2 -27.06 16.65 -13.84
CA SER A 2 -26.50 16.20 -12.54
C SER A 2 -25.78 17.28 -11.72
N ILE A 3 -25.27 18.35 -12.34
CA ILE A 3 -24.46 19.37 -11.63
C ILE A 3 -25.30 20.59 -11.24
N THR A 4 -26.15 21.03 -12.12
CA THR A 4 -26.98 22.24 -11.93
C THR A 4 -28.46 21.95 -12.03
N GLY A 5 -28.84 20.70 -11.93
CA GLY A 5 -30.24 20.21 -11.85
C GLY A 5 -31.05 20.24 -13.15
N ALA A 6 -32.23 19.67 -13.05
CA ALA A 6 -33.28 19.67 -14.08
C ALA A 6 -34.66 19.79 -13.41
N PRO A 7 -35.64 20.54 -14.00
CA PRO A 7 -35.52 21.35 -15.22
C PRO A 7 -34.54 22.51 -15.07
N LYS A 8 -33.74 22.76 -16.11
CA LYS A 8 -32.56 23.65 -16.01
C LYS A 8 -32.90 25.07 -15.54
N ILE A 9 -33.86 25.72 -16.15
CA ILE A 9 -34.18 27.12 -15.90
C ILE A 9 -34.66 27.33 -14.46
N SER A 10 -35.59 26.50 -13.99
CA SER A 10 -36.15 26.61 -12.63
C SER A 10 -35.08 26.30 -11.56
N THR A 11 -34.30 25.26 -11.78
CA THR A 11 -33.23 24.89 -10.83
C THR A 11 -32.15 25.96 -10.74
N MET A 12 -31.72 26.54 -11.87
CA MET A 12 -30.77 27.64 -11.87
C MET A 12 -31.34 28.91 -11.17
N ALA A 13 -32.62 29.17 -11.28
CA ALA A 13 -33.30 30.26 -10.54
C ALA A 13 -33.27 30.00 -9.02
N ILE A 14 -33.53 28.76 -8.59
CA ILE A 14 -33.47 28.35 -7.17
C ILE A 14 -32.06 28.51 -6.64
N ILE A 15 -31.05 28.00 -7.37
CA ILE A 15 -29.65 28.15 -6.99
C ILE A 15 -29.27 29.61 -6.78
N LYS A 16 -29.65 30.48 -7.75
CA LYS A 16 -29.37 31.90 -7.66
C LYS A 16 -30.07 32.60 -6.48
N ALA A 17 -31.28 32.14 -6.12
CA ALA A 17 -32.02 32.70 -4.98
C ALA A 17 -31.44 32.23 -3.63
N THR A 18 -30.89 31.03 -3.59
CA THR A 18 -30.46 30.37 -2.33
C THR A 18 -28.99 30.65 -2.01
N GLU A 19 -28.10 30.64 -3.01
CA GLU A 19 -26.68 30.86 -2.81
C GLU A 19 -26.34 32.35 -2.75
N LYS A 20 -25.63 32.73 -1.69
CA LYS A 20 -25.23 34.14 -1.46
C LYS A 20 -24.02 34.58 -2.27
N THR A 21 -23.25 33.63 -2.79
CA THR A 21 -22.01 33.88 -3.53
C THR A 21 -22.03 33.21 -4.88
N ALA A 22 -21.40 33.82 -5.87
CA ALA A 22 -21.27 33.23 -7.20
C ALA A 22 -20.32 32.02 -7.13
N ARG A 23 -20.64 30.96 -7.85
CA ARG A 23 -19.84 29.72 -7.91
C ARG A 23 -18.50 29.89 -8.66
N GLY A 24 -18.35 30.98 -9.44
CA GLY A 24 -17.18 31.17 -10.31
C GLY A 24 -17.06 30.05 -11.33
N VAL A 25 -15.91 29.41 -11.41
CA VAL A 25 -15.68 28.28 -12.31
C VAL A 25 -16.29 26.97 -11.80
N TYR A 26 -16.61 26.88 -10.51
CA TYR A 26 -17.19 25.68 -9.90
C TYR A 26 -18.50 25.26 -10.56
N CYS A 27 -18.63 24.02 -10.96
CA CYS A 27 -19.74 23.46 -11.76
C CYS A 27 -19.87 24.04 -13.18
N GLY A 28 -18.93 24.87 -13.62
CA GLY A 28 -18.78 25.32 -15.00
C GLY A 28 -18.03 24.31 -15.86
N THR A 29 -17.59 24.77 -17.03
CA THR A 29 -16.83 23.97 -17.98
C THR A 29 -15.46 24.62 -18.23
N VAL A 30 -14.42 23.84 -18.10
CA VAL A 30 -13.03 24.25 -18.38
C VAL A 30 -12.47 23.31 -19.42
N GLY A 31 -11.75 23.85 -20.43
CA GLY A 31 -11.21 23.02 -21.47
C GLY A 31 -10.28 23.76 -22.42
N ILE A 32 -9.81 23.04 -23.43
CA ILE A 32 -8.92 23.51 -24.46
C ILE A 32 -9.45 23.14 -25.86
N CYS A 33 -9.32 24.09 -26.78
CA CYS A 33 -9.49 23.86 -28.21
C CYS A 33 -8.11 23.83 -28.84
N LEU A 34 -7.77 22.72 -29.50
CA LEU A 34 -6.49 22.51 -30.14
C LEU A 34 -6.53 23.00 -31.60
N PRO A 35 -5.36 23.35 -32.22
CA PRO A 35 -5.29 23.77 -33.62
C PRO A 35 -5.84 22.73 -34.62
N ASP A 36 -5.77 21.46 -34.30
CA ASP A 36 -6.30 20.34 -35.09
C ASP A 36 -7.80 20.13 -34.91
N GLN A 37 -8.51 21.12 -34.37
CA GLN A 37 -9.97 21.13 -34.09
C GLN A 37 -10.43 20.15 -32.99
N ARG A 38 -9.54 19.41 -32.34
CA ARG A 38 -9.91 18.65 -31.14
C ARG A 38 -10.30 19.59 -30.02
N ARG A 39 -11.33 19.22 -29.28
CA ARG A 39 -11.86 19.98 -28.14
C ARG A 39 -11.95 19.06 -26.94
N ILE A 40 -11.30 19.45 -25.85
CA ILE A 40 -11.26 18.67 -24.61
C ILE A 40 -11.83 19.54 -23.50
N PHE A 41 -12.95 19.15 -22.94
CA PHE A 41 -13.65 19.88 -21.88
C PHE A 41 -13.96 18.97 -20.70
N ASN A 42 -13.88 19.54 -19.50
CA ASN A 42 -14.29 18.85 -18.28
C ASN A 42 -15.15 19.79 -17.43
N VAL A 43 -16.01 19.20 -16.59
CA VAL A 43 -16.76 19.96 -15.60
C VAL A 43 -15.81 20.35 -14.47
N ALA A 44 -15.82 21.63 -14.06
CA ALA A 44 -14.99 22.14 -12.99
C ALA A 44 -15.54 21.73 -11.61
N ILE A 45 -15.48 20.42 -11.30
CA ILE A 45 -15.65 19.82 -9.98
C ILE A 45 -14.31 19.26 -9.53
N ARG A 46 -14.10 19.13 -8.20
CA ARG A 46 -12.80 18.69 -7.66
C ARG A 46 -11.63 19.56 -8.14
N THR A 47 -11.92 20.84 -8.39
CA THR A 47 -10.99 21.81 -8.99
C THR A 47 -10.70 22.91 -8.00
N ILE A 48 -9.44 23.27 -7.84
CA ILE A 48 -9.00 24.40 -7.02
C ILE A 48 -8.77 25.61 -7.94
N GLN A 49 -9.47 26.72 -7.67
CA GLN A 49 -9.23 28.03 -8.30
C GLN A 49 -8.23 28.79 -7.44
N LEU A 50 -7.13 29.25 -8.03
CA LEU A 50 -6.12 30.07 -7.37
C LEU A 50 -6.21 31.52 -7.85
N GLU A 51 -6.33 32.47 -6.92
CA GLU A 51 -6.29 33.92 -7.17
C GLU A 51 -5.26 34.53 -6.21
N GLY A 52 -4.07 34.79 -6.71
CA GLY A 52 -2.96 35.22 -5.88
C GLY A 52 -2.66 34.23 -4.75
N LYS A 53 -2.88 34.63 -3.50
CA LYS A 53 -2.68 33.76 -2.30
C LYS A 53 -3.95 33.09 -1.84
N LYS A 54 -5.08 33.30 -2.51
CA LYS A 54 -6.37 32.72 -2.14
C LYS A 54 -6.63 31.47 -2.99
N ALA A 55 -6.97 30.37 -2.33
CA ALA A 55 -7.41 29.13 -2.97
C ALA A 55 -8.91 28.91 -2.67
N ILE A 56 -9.69 28.65 -3.71
CA ILE A 56 -11.13 28.35 -3.60
C ILE A 56 -11.36 26.94 -4.14
N TYR A 57 -11.96 26.10 -3.34
CA TYR A 57 -12.34 24.73 -3.70
C TYR A 57 -13.84 24.54 -3.47
N GLY A 58 -14.58 24.53 -4.56
CA GLY A 58 -16.04 24.34 -4.50
C GLY A 58 -16.41 22.88 -4.21
N VAL A 59 -17.30 22.66 -3.25
CA VAL A 59 -17.85 21.36 -2.90
C VAL A 59 -19.37 21.43 -2.80
N GLY A 60 -20.04 20.32 -3.13
CA GLY A 60 -21.48 20.21 -3.05
C GLY A 60 -21.94 18.82 -3.50
N GLY A 61 -23.22 18.55 -3.35
CA GLY A 61 -23.92 17.33 -3.77
C GLY A 61 -25.06 17.58 -4.74
N GLY A 62 -25.57 16.52 -5.36
CA GLY A 62 -26.79 16.55 -6.14
C GLY A 62 -27.99 16.27 -5.25
N ILE A 63 -28.79 17.26 -4.98
CA ILE A 63 -29.98 17.12 -4.12
C ILE A 63 -31.08 16.40 -4.90
N THR A 64 -31.55 15.28 -4.37
CA THR A 64 -32.67 14.50 -4.88
C THR A 64 -33.83 14.47 -3.87
N TRP A 65 -34.96 13.87 -4.25
CA TRP A 65 -36.11 13.77 -3.36
C TRP A 65 -35.80 13.02 -2.04
N ASP A 66 -34.96 12.01 -2.10
CA ASP A 66 -34.60 11.20 -0.94
C ASP A 66 -33.41 11.77 -0.14
N SER A 67 -32.84 12.91 -0.58
CA SER A 67 -31.73 13.54 0.11
C SER A 67 -32.12 14.09 1.46
N THR A 68 -31.30 13.85 2.48
CA THR A 68 -31.43 14.51 3.79
C THR A 68 -30.28 15.53 3.96
N TRP A 69 -30.58 16.66 4.63
CA TRP A 69 -29.55 17.68 4.83
C TRP A 69 -28.32 17.16 5.53
N LYS A 70 -28.48 16.18 6.44
CA LYS A 70 -27.40 15.58 7.21
C LYS A 70 -26.49 14.72 6.33
N SER A 71 -27.05 13.86 5.46
CA SER A 71 -26.27 13.03 4.53
C SER A 71 -25.51 13.87 3.52
N GLU A 72 -26.17 14.89 2.95
CA GLU A 72 -25.54 15.79 1.98
C GLU A 72 -24.41 16.63 2.59
N TYR A 73 -24.58 17.08 3.85
CA TYR A 73 -23.54 17.81 4.55
C TYR A 73 -22.32 16.92 4.85
N ILE A 74 -22.53 15.67 5.29
CA ILE A 74 -21.46 14.69 5.49
C ILE A 74 -20.73 14.40 4.17
N GLU A 75 -21.47 14.21 3.08
CA GLU A 75 -20.88 14.02 1.75
C GLU A 75 -20.01 15.22 1.32
N THR A 76 -20.47 16.45 1.58
CA THR A 76 -19.71 17.67 1.32
C THR A 76 -18.40 17.70 2.11
N GLN A 77 -18.43 17.31 3.39
CA GLN A 77 -17.22 17.21 4.21
C GLN A 77 -16.28 16.13 3.69
N GLN A 78 -16.77 14.97 3.30
CA GLN A 78 -15.97 13.90 2.71
C GLN A 78 -15.29 14.34 1.41
N LYS A 79 -16.02 15.08 0.56
CA LYS A 79 -15.48 15.64 -0.69
C LYS A 79 -14.36 16.66 -0.45
N SER A 80 -14.41 17.42 0.64
CA SER A 80 -13.36 18.38 1.01
C SER A 80 -12.18 17.75 1.76
N ALA A 81 -12.36 16.54 2.32
CA ALA A 81 -11.34 15.87 3.14
C ALA A 81 -10.01 15.68 2.42
N VAL A 82 -10.01 15.59 1.09
CA VAL A 82 -8.80 15.49 0.26
C VAL A 82 -7.83 16.66 0.48
N LEU A 83 -8.34 17.86 0.81
CA LEU A 83 -7.52 19.06 1.06
C LEU A 83 -6.76 19.00 2.40
N TYR A 84 -7.29 18.24 3.33
CA TYR A 84 -6.74 18.12 4.70
C TYR A 84 -6.03 16.80 4.93
N ARG A 85 -6.06 15.90 3.93
CA ARG A 85 -5.40 14.61 4.03
C ARG A 85 -3.90 14.80 4.12
N LYS A 86 -3.34 14.47 5.29
CA LYS A 86 -1.89 14.42 5.45
C LYS A 86 -1.39 13.17 4.73
N ASN A 87 -0.62 13.36 3.68
CA ASN A 87 0.10 12.24 3.08
C ASN A 87 1.23 11.83 4.03
N PRO A 88 1.30 10.57 4.44
CA PRO A 88 2.42 10.12 5.26
C PRO A 88 3.73 10.33 4.50
N ARG A 89 4.78 10.69 5.24
CA ARG A 89 6.14 10.61 4.70
C ARG A 89 6.63 9.20 4.92
N PHE A 90 7.16 8.59 3.89
CA PHE A 90 7.66 7.23 3.95
C PHE A 90 8.78 7.00 2.94
N ASP A 91 9.57 5.98 3.20
CA ASP A 91 10.57 5.47 2.28
C ASP A 91 10.05 4.18 1.64
N LEU A 92 10.45 3.90 0.43
CA LEU A 92 10.28 2.60 -0.21
C LEU A 92 11.36 1.68 0.32
N ILE A 93 11.00 0.44 0.68
CA ILE A 93 11.90 -0.46 1.38
C ILE A 93 12.00 -1.79 0.64
N SER A 94 13.22 -2.32 0.58
CA SER A 94 13.44 -3.73 0.33
C SER A 94 14.41 -4.29 1.38
N THR A 95 14.24 -5.55 1.77
CA THR A 95 15.09 -6.17 2.80
C THR A 95 15.37 -7.59 2.38
N GLY A 96 16.63 -7.92 2.23
CA GLY A 96 17.10 -9.22 1.79
C GLY A 96 18.24 -9.76 2.67
N LYS A 97 18.68 -10.97 2.34
CA LYS A 97 19.83 -11.61 2.95
C LYS A 97 21.06 -11.46 2.04
N VAL A 98 22.18 -11.09 2.63
CA VAL A 98 23.48 -11.17 1.98
C VAL A 98 24.18 -12.41 2.51
N THR A 99 24.63 -13.26 1.61
CA THR A 99 25.42 -14.46 1.87
C THR A 99 26.66 -14.42 1.00
N ASP A 100 27.84 -14.65 1.59
CA ASP A 100 29.14 -14.63 0.87
C ASP A 100 29.37 -13.35 0.05
N GLY A 101 28.91 -12.20 0.56
CA GLY A 101 29.05 -10.91 -0.11
C GLY A 101 28.09 -10.68 -1.28
N GLN A 102 27.02 -11.47 -1.40
CA GLN A 102 26.02 -11.30 -2.46
C GLN A 102 24.61 -11.19 -1.90
N LEU A 103 23.83 -10.22 -2.38
CA LEU A 103 22.42 -10.10 -2.03
C LEU A 103 21.62 -11.20 -2.73
N THR A 104 21.00 -12.07 -1.95
CA THR A 104 20.13 -13.12 -2.50
C THR A 104 18.88 -12.51 -3.14
N LEU A 105 18.45 -13.05 -4.27
CA LEU A 105 17.27 -12.55 -5.02
C LEU A 105 17.39 -11.05 -5.39
N GLN A 106 18.60 -10.61 -5.75
CA GLN A 106 18.89 -9.19 -6.04
C GLN A 106 17.96 -8.62 -7.12
N GLU A 107 17.80 -9.32 -8.23
CA GLU A 107 16.93 -8.89 -9.33
C GLU A 107 15.50 -8.59 -8.86
N GLN A 108 14.93 -9.46 -8.03
CA GLN A 108 13.58 -9.28 -7.48
C GLN A 108 13.52 -8.11 -6.48
N HIS A 109 14.59 -7.82 -5.76
CA HIS A 109 14.69 -6.64 -4.90
C HIS A 109 14.73 -5.35 -5.72
N LEU A 110 15.47 -5.32 -6.83
CA LEU A 110 15.53 -4.20 -7.75
C LEU A 110 14.18 -3.97 -8.43
N GLN A 111 13.58 -5.02 -8.98
CA GLN A 111 12.25 -4.95 -9.60
C GLN A 111 11.21 -4.37 -8.64
N ARG A 112 11.13 -4.85 -7.40
CA ARG A 112 10.22 -4.32 -6.38
C ARG A 112 10.38 -2.82 -6.17
N LEU A 113 11.63 -2.32 -6.08
CA LEU A 113 11.89 -0.89 -5.89
C LEU A 113 11.54 -0.09 -7.13
N THR A 114 11.83 -0.59 -8.32
CA THR A 114 11.47 0.03 -9.60
C THR A 114 9.94 0.19 -9.72
N GLU A 115 9.18 -0.87 -9.46
CA GLU A 115 7.72 -0.83 -9.48
C GLU A 115 7.14 0.15 -8.45
N ALA A 116 7.67 0.13 -7.22
CA ALA A 116 7.24 1.03 -6.17
C ALA A 116 7.61 2.49 -6.48
N ALA A 117 8.82 2.75 -6.97
CA ALA A 117 9.28 4.08 -7.36
C ALA A 117 8.42 4.65 -8.50
N GLY A 118 8.09 3.84 -9.50
CA GLY A 118 7.19 4.23 -10.59
C GLY A 118 5.79 4.57 -10.08
N TYR A 119 5.23 3.75 -9.19
CA TYR A 119 3.89 3.98 -8.63
C TYR A 119 3.80 5.25 -7.78
N PHE A 120 4.79 5.50 -6.92
CA PHE A 120 4.79 6.65 -6.02
C PHE A 120 5.48 7.89 -6.60
N ALA A 121 5.96 7.81 -7.85
CA ALA A 121 6.71 8.87 -8.53
C ALA A 121 7.95 9.33 -7.71
N TYR A 122 8.72 8.38 -7.21
CA TYR A 122 10.02 8.63 -6.61
C TYR A 122 11.09 8.59 -7.70
N PRO A 123 12.03 9.56 -7.74
CA PRO A 123 13.22 9.42 -8.59
C PRO A 123 13.98 8.15 -8.19
N PHE A 124 14.33 7.33 -9.17
CA PHE A 124 15.05 6.09 -8.91
C PHE A 124 16.00 5.78 -10.07
N ASP A 125 17.27 5.61 -9.73
CA ASP A 125 18.33 5.18 -10.64
C ASP A 125 18.79 3.79 -10.19
N GLN A 126 18.47 2.80 -11.01
CA GLN A 126 18.79 1.39 -10.71
C GLN A 126 20.29 1.14 -10.78
N ASP A 127 20.98 1.73 -11.74
CA ASP A 127 22.43 1.52 -11.93
C ASP A 127 23.20 2.04 -10.71
N THR A 128 22.81 3.20 -10.18
CA THR A 128 23.36 3.74 -8.93
C THR A 128 23.13 2.79 -7.76
N LEU A 129 21.91 2.22 -7.62
CA LEU A 129 21.66 1.26 -6.53
C LEU A 129 22.49 -0.01 -6.69
N GLU A 130 22.63 -0.53 -7.89
CA GLU A 130 23.45 -1.74 -8.15
C GLU A 130 24.90 -1.52 -7.75
N GLN A 131 25.48 -0.38 -8.13
CA GLN A 131 26.84 -0.01 -7.73
C GLN A 131 26.98 0.10 -6.20
N GLU A 132 26.08 0.82 -5.54
CA GLU A 132 26.11 0.96 -4.07
C GLU A 132 25.93 -0.39 -3.35
N LEU A 133 25.12 -1.30 -3.91
CA LEU A 133 24.98 -2.67 -3.40
C LEU A 133 26.27 -3.47 -3.51
N GLU A 134 26.94 -3.43 -4.67
CA GLU A 134 28.22 -4.11 -4.87
C GLU A 134 29.26 -3.60 -3.88
N GLU A 135 29.43 -2.27 -3.75
CA GLU A 135 30.37 -1.64 -2.83
C GLU A 135 30.07 -2.01 -1.37
N THR A 136 28.78 -1.98 -0.97
CA THR A 136 28.35 -2.33 0.39
C THR A 136 28.59 -3.81 0.68
N CYS A 137 28.21 -4.70 -0.23
CA CYS A 137 28.35 -6.14 -0.05
C CYS A 137 29.82 -6.59 -0.04
N ALA A 138 30.69 -5.93 -0.80
CA ALA A 138 32.11 -6.21 -0.83
C ALA A 138 32.84 -5.90 0.52
N GLN A 139 32.26 -5.03 1.34
CA GLN A 139 32.80 -4.67 2.66
C GLN A 139 32.35 -5.61 3.78
N LEU A 140 31.42 -6.53 3.51
CA LEU A 140 30.90 -7.46 4.51
C LEU A 140 31.79 -8.70 4.63
N ASP A 141 31.93 -9.23 5.85
CA ASP A 141 32.71 -10.43 6.10
C ASP A 141 32.08 -11.64 5.39
N LYS A 142 32.93 -12.35 4.63
CA LYS A 142 32.50 -13.62 4.02
C LYS A 142 32.42 -14.71 5.09
N GLY A 143 31.42 -15.59 4.94
CA GLY A 143 31.16 -16.66 5.92
C GLY A 143 30.18 -16.27 7.02
N GLN A 144 29.67 -15.03 7.00
CA GLN A 144 28.57 -14.60 7.85
C GLN A 144 27.41 -14.08 6.99
N ASP A 145 26.19 -14.45 7.34
CA ASP A 145 24.98 -13.91 6.73
C ASP A 145 24.63 -12.54 7.33
N TYR A 146 24.16 -11.63 6.48
CA TYR A 146 23.69 -10.30 6.89
C TYR A 146 22.26 -10.06 6.44
N ARG A 147 21.53 -9.30 7.24
CA ARG A 147 20.30 -8.66 6.83
C ARG A 147 20.63 -7.30 6.23
N LEU A 148 20.41 -7.13 4.94
CA LEU A 148 20.56 -5.86 4.23
C LEU A 148 19.19 -5.22 4.02
N ARG A 149 19.06 -3.98 4.47
CA ARG A 149 17.89 -3.13 4.22
C ARG A 149 18.25 -2.04 3.22
N ILE A 150 17.47 -1.95 2.17
CA ILE A 150 17.52 -0.90 1.17
C ILE A 150 16.37 0.06 1.45
N SER A 151 16.62 1.36 1.45
CA SER A 151 15.59 2.40 1.56
C SER A 151 15.78 3.44 0.45
N LEU A 152 14.71 3.73 -0.29
CA LEU A 152 14.67 4.80 -1.27
C LEU A 152 13.77 5.90 -0.74
N LYS A 153 14.32 7.09 -0.55
CA LYS A 153 13.59 8.26 -0.07
C LYS A 153 12.90 9.00 -1.21
N LYS A 154 11.98 9.87 -0.83
CA LYS A 154 11.18 10.63 -1.81
C LYS A 154 12.00 11.57 -2.71
N ASP A 155 13.18 11.98 -2.30
CA ASP A 155 14.10 12.81 -3.08
C ASP A 155 15.02 11.99 -4.01
N GLY A 156 14.87 10.65 -4.00
CA GLY A 156 15.68 9.74 -4.78
C GLY A 156 16.93 9.24 -4.06
N SER A 157 17.23 9.75 -2.84
CA SER A 157 18.40 9.29 -2.10
C SER A 157 18.22 7.85 -1.61
N ILE A 158 19.28 7.05 -1.80
CA ILE A 158 19.34 5.65 -1.41
C ILE A 158 20.04 5.55 -0.04
N GLY A 159 19.57 4.63 0.78
CA GLY A 159 20.22 4.28 2.04
C GLY A 159 20.34 2.77 2.17
N LEU A 160 21.53 2.29 2.42
CA LEU A 160 21.83 0.88 2.68
C LEU A 160 22.22 0.69 4.14
N SER A 161 21.71 -0.37 4.76
CA SER A 161 22.03 -0.74 6.14
C SER A 161 22.15 -2.24 6.26
N ALA A 162 23.34 -2.73 6.55
CA ALA A 162 23.62 -4.14 6.79
C ALA A 162 23.84 -4.41 8.29
N ALA A 163 23.30 -5.52 8.77
CA ALA A 163 23.52 -5.99 10.12
C ALA A 163 23.67 -7.53 10.13
N PRO A 164 24.52 -8.10 10.98
CA PRO A 164 24.66 -9.56 11.11
C PRO A 164 23.30 -10.23 11.31
N LEU A 165 23.06 -11.32 10.61
CA LEU A 165 21.82 -12.07 10.69
C LEU A 165 21.86 -13.04 11.87
N LEU A 166 21.28 -12.64 12.98
CA LEU A 166 21.20 -13.49 14.17
C LEU A 166 20.15 -14.61 13.97
N PRO A 167 20.33 -15.79 14.60
CA PRO A 167 19.33 -16.84 14.62
C PRO A 167 17.97 -16.34 15.13
N LEU A 168 16.89 -16.99 14.69
CA LEU A 168 15.57 -16.75 15.26
C LEU A 168 15.52 -17.24 16.71
N THR A 169 14.98 -16.42 17.60
CA THR A 169 14.72 -16.82 18.98
C THR A 169 13.45 -17.67 19.06
N GLU A 170 13.35 -18.52 20.10
CA GLU A 170 12.11 -19.27 20.37
C GLU A 170 10.91 -18.34 20.58
N THR A 171 11.11 -17.22 21.29
CA THR A 171 10.06 -16.22 21.49
C THR A 171 9.54 -15.66 20.18
N PHE A 172 10.42 -15.46 19.20
CA PHE A 172 10.00 -14.93 17.89
C PHE A 172 9.21 -15.95 17.07
N ARG A 173 9.42 -17.24 17.28
CA ARG A 173 8.65 -18.31 16.62
C ARG A 173 7.26 -18.48 17.17
N LYS A 174 6.98 -17.99 18.37
CA LYS A 174 5.63 -17.94 18.94
C LYS A 174 4.86 -16.78 18.31
N ALA A 175 3.70 -17.09 17.76
CA ALA A 175 2.88 -16.13 17.05
C ALA A 175 1.54 -15.89 17.75
N LYS A 176 1.06 -14.66 17.75
CA LYS A 176 -0.28 -14.27 18.21
C LYS A 176 -1.19 -14.00 17.04
N LEU A 177 -2.46 -14.36 17.19
CA LEU A 177 -3.51 -14.00 16.24
C LEU A 177 -4.00 -12.58 16.52
N VAL A 178 -4.04 -11.73 15.49
CA VAL A 178 -4.46 -10.34 15.61
C VAL A 178 -5.47 -10.00 14.52
N GLU A 179 -6.65 -9.53 14.92
CA GLU A 179 -7.63 -9.01 13.98
C GLU A 179 -7.15 -7.67 13.41
N GLN A 180 -7.04 -7.59 12.10
CA GLN A 180 -6.69 -6.36 11.42
C GLN A 180 -7.94 -5.48 11.24
N THR A 181 -8.07 -4.48 12.12
CA THR A 181 -9.19 -3.53 12.12
C THR A 181 -8.90 -2.26 11.32
N ALA A 182 -7.64 -2.04 10.95
CA ALA A 182 -7.23 -0.86 10.23
C ALA A 182 -7.78 -0.87 8.80
N ASN A 183 -8.65 0.08 8.50
CA ASN A 183 -9.08 0.33 7.11
C ASN A 183 -7.92 0.99 6.35
N LEU A 184 -7.11 0.15 5.73
CA LEU A 184 -5.93 0.61 5.03
C LEU A 184 -6.27 1.07 3.64
N ALA A 185 -5.91 2.31 3.38
CA ALA A 185 -5.87 2.77 2.00
C ALA A 185 -4.80 1.96 1.25
N GLN A 186 -5.21 1.09 0.32
CA GLN A 186 -4.31 0.70 -0.74
C GLN A 186 -3.61 1.99 -1.22
N PRO A 187 -2.30 2.08 -1.32
CA PRO A 187 -1.39 1.03 -1.76
C PRO A 187 -0.45 0.46 -0.66
N PHE A 188 -0.56 0.91 0.58
CA PHE A 188 0.41 0.55 1.64
C PHE A 188 0.37 -0.92 2.08
N THR A 189 -0.63 -1.68 1.66
CA THR A 189 -0.66 -3.14 1.83
C THR A 189 0.14 -3.86 0.75
N TYR A 190 0.14 -3.33 -0.49
CA TYR A 190 0.80 -3.98 -1.63
C TYR A 190 2.27 -3.59 -1.81
N PHE A 191 2.64 -2.38 -1.41
CA PHE A 191 4.02 -1.89 -1.52
C PHE A 191 4.72 -1.89 -0.17
N LYS A 192 5.96 -2.38 -0.15
CA LYS A 192 6.78 -2.38 1.06
C LYS A 192 7.32 -0.98 1.33
N THR A 193 6.72 -0.27 2.27
CA THR A 193 7.10 1.09 2.67
C THR A 193 7.47 1.15 4.15
N SER A 194 8.08 2.25 4.61
CA SER A 194 8.29 2.50 6.03
C SER A 194 7.00 2.88 6.77
N HIS A 195 5.95 3.26 6.05
CA HIS A 195 4.62 3.52 6.61
C HIS A 195 3.75 2.28 6.50
N ARG A 196 3.72 1.48 7.55
CA ARG A 196 2.93 0.23 7.64
C ARG A 196 2.13 0.19 8.95
N PRO A 197 1.16 1.12 9.14
CA PRO A 197 0.43 1.24 10.41
C PRO A 197 -0.44 0.01 10.75
N HIS A 198 -0.62 -0.89 9.82
CA HIS A 198 -1.38 -2.13 9.94
C HIS A 198 -0.57 -3.31 10.49
N LEU A 199 0.74 -3.17 10.55
CA LEU A 199 1.63 -4.20 11.07
C LEU A 199 2.36 -3.65 12.28
N THR A 200 2.23 -4.33 13.39
CA THR A 200 2.96 -4.01 14.61
C THR A 200 4.21 -4.89 14.67
N LEU A 201 5.35 -4.29 14.98
CA LEU A 201 6.59 -5.01 15.24
C LEU A 201 6.72 -5.17 16.75
N GLU A 202 6.49 -6.37 17.23
CA GLU A 202 6.66 -6.76 18.64
C GLU A 202 7.81 -7.76 18.80
N GLN A 203 8.02 -8.26 20.00
CA GLN A 203 9.01 -9.31 20.26
C GLN A 203 8.57 -10.66 19.69
N GLN A 204 7.25 -10.85 19.55
CA GLN A 204 6.63 -12.03 18.97
C GLN A 204 6.11 -11.73 17.55
N GLU A 205 6.08 -12.73 16.70
CA GLU A 205 5.42 -12.66 15.41
C GLU A 205 3.89 -12.50 15.61
N GLN A 206 3.22 -11.81 14.69
CA GLN A 206 1.76 -11.69 14.69
C GLN A 206 1.23 -12.24 13.38
N ILE A 207 0.19 -13.05 13.43
CA ILE A 207 -0.56 -13.53 12.27
C ILE A 207 -1.83 -12.71 12.19
N TYR A 208 -2.00 -11.98 11.10
CA TYR A 208 -3.15 -11.11 10.89
C TYR A 208 -4.28 -11.83 10.17
N TYR A 209 -5.52 -11.52 10.56
CA TYR A 209 -6.73 -11.95 9.87
C TYR A 209 -7.73 -10.78 9.77
N ASN A 210 -8.62 -10.81 8.77
CA ASN A 210 -9.63 -9.78 8.58
C ASN A 210 -10.95 -10.10 9.32
N ALA A 211 -11.91 -9.16 9.29
CA ALA A 211 -13.22 -9.30 9.94
C ALA A 211 -14.06 -10.51 9.43
N GLN A 212 -13.70 -11.10 8.29
CA GLN A 212 -14.31 -12.31 7.76
C GLN A 212 -13.60 -13.58 8.24
N GLY A 213 -12.61 -13.48 9.13
CA GLY A 213 -11.80 -14.59 9.60
C GLY A 213 -10.82 -15.14 8.56
N GLN A 214 -10.55 -14.40 7.48
CA GLN A 214 -9.58 -14.79 6.46
C GLN A 214 -8.19 -14.36 6.90
N LEU A 215 -7.24 -15.29 6.82
CA LEU A 215 -5.84 -15.05 7.15
C LEU A 215 -5.17 -14.17 6.10
N LEU A 216 -4.25 -13.33 6.55
CA LEU A 216 -3.54 -12.37 5.72
C LEU A 216 -2.03 -12.67 5.68
N GLU A 217 -1.24 -11.86 6.32
CA GLU A 217 0.22 -11.98 6.39
C GLU A 217 0.69 -11.98 7.85
N THR A 218 2.00 -12.12 8.07
CA THR A 218 2.59 -11.95 9.40
C THR A 218 3.24 -10.58 9.55
N SER A 219 3.75 -10.25 10.73
CA SER A 219 4.38 -8.96 11.03
C SER A 219 5.50 -8.61 10.03
N ILE A 220 6.31 -9.58 9.62
CA ILE A 220 7.47 -9.36 8.74
C ILE A 220 7.56 -10.32 7.55
N GLY A 221 6.58 -11.18 7.36
CA GLY A 221 6.58 -12.20 6.31
C GLY A 221 5.20 -12.51 5.75
N ASN A 222 5.16 -13.43 4.80
CA ASN A 222 3.90 -14.00 4.32
C ASN A 222 3.63 -15.31 5.07
N LEU A 223 2.35 -15.55 5.36
CA LEU A 223 1.88 -16.76 6.04
C LEU A 223 1.76 -17.92 5.05
N LEU A 224 2.14 -19.12 5.52
CA LEU A 224 1.85 -20.38 4.83
C LEU A 224 1.29 -21.39 5.83
N LEU A 225 0.35 -22.22 5.38
CA LEU A 225 -0.16 -23.36 6.13
C LEU A 225 0.12 -24.65 5.38
N GLU A 226 0.51 -25.69 6.10
CA GLU A 226 0.58 -27.06 5.59
C GLU A 226 -0.74 -27.76 5.90
N LEU A 227 -1.44 -28.19 4.85
CA LEU A 227 -2.72 -28.88 4.90
C LEU A 227 -2.65 -30.08 3.96
N ASP A 228 -2.91 -31.27 4.43
CA ASP A 228 -2.83 -32.53 3.67
C ASP A 228 -1.48 -32.67 2.92
N GLY A 229 -0.37 -32.34 3.61
CA GLY A 229 0.98 -32.42 3.07
C GLY A 229 1.28 -31.41 1.95
N LYS A 230 0.48 -30.36 1.76
CA LYS A 230 0.67 -29.29 0.77
C LYS A 230 0.72 -27.91 1.42
N LEU A 231 1.56 -27.04 0.86
CA LEU A 231 1.70 -25.68 1.34
C LEU A 231 0.74 -24.72 0.61
N TYR A 232 0.01 -23.95 1.39
CA TYR A 232 -0.90 -22.91 0.91
C TYR A 232 -0.56 -21.55 1.52
N THR A 233 -0.79 -20.48 0.75
CA THR A 233 -0.61 -19.10 1.20
C THR A 233 -1.82 -18.25 0.81
N PRO A 234 -2.22 -17.25 1.62
CA PRO A 234 -3.32 -16.35 1.25
C PRO A 234 -3.01 -15.60 -0.06
N PRO A 235 -4.04 -15.39 -0.93
CA PRO A 235 -3.88 -14.62 -2.15
C PRO A 235 -3.64 -13.14 -1.87
N ALA A 236 -2.80 -12.51 -2.68
CA ALA A 236 -2.41 -11.11 -2.47
C ALA A 236 -3.57 -10.12 -2.59
N GLU A 237 -4.63 -10.49 -3.31
CA GLU A 237 -5.87 -9.71 -3.49
C GLU A 237 -6.59 -9.41 -2.18
N LEU A 238 -6.33 -10.17 -1.12
CA LEU A 238 -6.82 -9.88 0.24
C LEU A 238 -6.17 -8.65 0.88
N GLY A 239 -5.20 -8.01 0.21
CA GLY A 239 -4.55 -6.79 0.68
C GLY A 239 -3.30 -7.06 1.50
N LEU A 240 -2.46 -7.98 1.07
CA LEU A 240 -1.18 -8.30 1.68
C LEU A 240 0.01 -8.08 0.73
N LEU A 241 1.21 -7.98 1.28
CA LEU A 241 2.40 -7.78 0.51
C LEU A 241 2.74 -9.01 -0.35
N LYS A 242 3.01 -8.80 -1.64
CA LYS A 242 3.60 -9.83 -2.52
C LYS A 242 5.08 -10.00 -2.13
N GLY A 243 5.36 -10.92 -1.19
CA GLY A 243 6.73 -11.18 -0.73
C GLY A 243 7.60 -11.79 -1.81
N ILE A 244 8.86 -11.35 -1.93
CA ILE A 244 9.81 -11.86 -2.93
C ILE A 244 10.02 -13.38 -2.77
N TYR A 245 10.24 -13.84 -1.55
CA TYR A 245 10.43 -15.26 -1.29
C TYR A 245 9.13 -16.08 -1.49
N ARG A 246 7.97 -15.52 -1.10
CA ARG A 246 6.66 -16.11 -1.40
C ARG A 246 6.48 -16.28 -2.91
N GLN A 247 6.79 -15.25 -3.71
CA GLN A 247 6.68 -15.32 -5.16
C GLN A 247 7.59 -16.42 -5.73
N GLN A 248 8.82 -16.53 -5.25
CA GLN A 248 9.72 -17.61 -5.66
C GLN A 248 9.16 -19.01 -5.37
N LEU A 249 8.47 -19.19 -4.22
CA LEU A 249 7.82 -20.47 -3.91
C LEU A 249 6.64 -20.77 -4.85
N LEU A 250 5.86 -19.75 -5.20
CA LEU A 250 4.76 -19.86 -6.18
C LEU A 250 5.29 -20.22 -7.56
N ASP A 251 6.32 -19.52 -8.05
CA ASP A 251 6.92 -19.73 -9.36
C ASP A 251 7.53 -21.14 -9.49
N LYS A 252 8.05 -21.68 -8.40
CA LYS A 252 8.54 -23.07 -8.33
C LYS A 252 7.45 -24.13 -8.13
N GLY A 253 6.19 -23.73 -8.01
CA GLY A 253 5.07 -24.64 -7.73
C GLY A 253 5.14 -25.32 -6.36
N GLN A 254 5.93 -24.77 -5.43
CA GLN A 254 6.09 -25.32 -4.07
C GLN A 254 4.98 -24.89 -3.12
N VAL A 255 4.23 -23.86 -3.47
CA VAL A 255 3.11 -23.31 -2.72
C VAL A 255 1.96 -22.97 -3.67
N THR A 256 0.71 -23.03 -3.19
CA THR A 256 -0.49 -22.66 -3.95
C THR A 256 -1.25 -21.56 -3.21
N GLU A 257 -1.80 -20.61 -3.93
CA GLU A 257 -2.68 -19.61 -3.35
C GLU A 257 -4.05 -20.23 -3.01
N LYS A 258 -4.51 -19.99 -1.78
CA LYS A 258 -5.83 -20.39 -1.28
C LYS A 258 -6.30 -19.35 -0.26
N VAL A 259 -7.56 -18.96 -0.31
CA VAL A 259 -8.15 -18.19 0.79
C VAL A 259 -8.15 -19.10 2.02
N LEU A 260 -7.29 -18.77 2.97
CA LEU A 260 -7.13 -19.47 4.24
C LEU A 260 -7.92 -18.76 5.33
N THR A 261 -8.49 -19.54 6.25
CA THR A 261 -9.34 -19.05 7.34
C THR A 261 -8.80 -19.47 8.70
N LEU A 262 -9.37 -18.91 9.77
CA LEU A 262 -9.08 -19.36 11.14
C LEU A 262 -9.41 -20.85 11.35
N ALA A 263 -10.39 -21.41 10.61
CA ALA A 263 -10.69 -22.84 10.65
C ALA A 263 -9.60 -23.67 9.96
N ASP A 264 -9.04 -23.21 8.82
CA ASP A 264 -7.89 -23.86 8.18
C ASP A 264 -6.66 -23.82 9.09
N LEU A 265 -6.44 -22.69 9.82
CA LEU A 265 -5.34 -22.57 10.76
C LEU A 265 -5.42 -23.61 11.90
N ALA A 266 -6.62 -23.84 12.42
CA ALA A 266 -6.86 -24.84 13.49
C ALA A 266 -6.63 -26.30 13.02
N GLN A 267 -6.68 -26.55 11.71
CA GLN A 267 -6.47 -27.86 11.08
C GLN A 267 -5.08 -28.01 10.48
N ALA A 268 -4.27 -26.95 10.47
CA ALA A 268 -2.96 -26.98 9.86
C ALA A 268 -2.01 -27.94 10.59
N GLU A 269 -1.33 -28.78 9.83
CA GLU A 269 -0.28 -29.66 10.32
C GLU A 269 0.92 -28.86 10.81
N LYS A 270 1.24 -27.78 10.08
CA LYS A 270 2.30 -26.82 10.41
C LYS A 270 1.94 -25.43 9.90
N ILE A 271 2.45 -24.46 10.61
CA ILE A 271 2.31 -23.04 10.31
C ILE A 271 3.69 -22.47 10.01
N TYR A 272 3.80 -21.76 8.91
CA TYR A 272 5.06 -21.14 8.51
C TYR A 272 4.88 -19.64 8.21
N ALA A 273 5.96 -18.91 8.40
CA ALA A 273 6.13 -17.62 7.75
C ALA A 273 7.31 -17.67 6.77
N CYS A 274 7.31 -16.78 5.78
CA CYS A 274 8.43 -16.65 4.87
C CYS A 274 8.74 -15.21 4.51
N ASN A 275 10.02 -14.91 4.33
CA ASN A 275 10.50 -13.65 3.78
C ASN A 275 11.88 -13.79 3.12
N ALA A 276 12.33 -12.78 2.38
CA ALA A 276 13.60 -12.81 1.64
C ALA A 276 14.87 -12.79 2.53
N VAL A 277 14.73 -12.63 3.86
CA VAL A 277 15.85 -12.64 4.81
C VAL A 277 16.03 -14.02 5.43
N ARG A 278 14.91 -14.65 5.83
CA ARG A 278 14.92 -15.90 6.60
C ARG A 278 14.59 -17.13 5.77
N GLY A 279 14.07 -16.94 4.55
CA GLY A 279 13.45 -18.03 3.82
C GLY A 279 12.14 -18.46 4.49
N LEU A 280 11.90 -19.76 4.53
CA LEU A 280 10.76 -20.40 5.22
C LEU A 280 11.16 -20.74 6.66
N TYR A 281 10.32 -20.40 7.63
CA TYR A 281 10.51 -20.77 9.05
C TYR A 281 9.17 -21.07 9.73
N GLU A 282 9.19 -22.04 10.65
CA GLU A 282 8.03 -22.54 11.35
C GLU A 282 7.61 -21.58 12.48
N LEU A 283 6.29 -21.43 12.65
CA LEU A 283 5.66 -20.68 13.72
C LEU A 283 4.80 -21.59 14.58
N GLU A 284 4.67 -21.25 15.86
CA GLU A 284 3.78 -21.89 16.82
C GLU A 284 2.79 -20.84 17.32
N ILE A 285 1.50 -21.18 17.39
CA ILE A 285 0.49 -20.29 17.99
C ILE A 285 0.67 -20.32 19.51
N GLU A 286 0.73 -19.15 20.10
CA GLU A 286 0.68 -19.00 21.57
C GLU A 286 -0.80 -19.03 21.98
N ASP A 287 -1.12 -19.93 22.92
CA ASP A 287 -2.47 -20.09 23.52
C ASP A 287 -2.94 -18.85 24.30
#